data_5c457c74058f0e96933b0bb0c0782865
#
_entry.id   5c457c74058f0e96933b0bb0c0782865
#
_cell.length_a   1.000
_cell.length_b   1.000
_cell.length_c   1.000
_cell.angle_alpha   90.00
_cell.angle_beta   90.00
_cell.angle_gamma   90.00
#
_symmetry.space_group_name_H-M   'P 1'
#
loop_
_entity.id
_entity.type
_entity.pdbx_description
1 polymer ?
#
loop_
_entity_poly.entity_id
_entity_poly.type
_entity_poly.pdbx_seq_one_letter_code
_entity_poly.pdbx_strand_id
1 'polypeptide(L)'
;MKSGNPVLRDSTFSNAQPGAAVMTLDGVVNKTGVLLLLCMASFCYAWYQPTVSMPLMMAGAIGGFVVALITCFVPRISPYTGPAYAILEGLLLGGLSAMMEAAYPYIAVQAAALTFGTLAIMLTLYKTRVIRVTEGLKTGIIAATAAIALLYFVGFILNMFGKGIPYIHSTGWIGIGFSLFVVGLAAFNLLLDFDFIENGILNGAPKHMEWYAGFSLLVTLVWLYLELLRLLSKLRGRD
;
A
#
# COMPACT_ATOMS: atom_id res chain seq x y z
N MET A 1 18.40 -11.53 -11.93
CA MET A 1 18.25 -10.17 -11.39
C MET A 1 17.82 -10.28 -9.94
N LYS A 2 18.56 -9.70 -9.00
CA LYS A 2 18.19 -9.75 -7.57
C LYS A 2 17.32 -8.54 -7.26
N SER A 3 16.03 -8.76 -7.03
CA SER A 3 15.14 -7.73 -6.51
C SER A 3 15.43 -7.52 -5.01
N GLY A 4 15.61 -6.28 -4.58
CA GLY A 4 15.84 -5.95 -3.17
C GLY A 4 14.58 -6.02 -2.29
N ASN A 5 13.41 -6.30 -2.87
CA ASN A 5 12.20 -6.58 -2.13
C ASN A 5 12.28 -8.01 -1.60
N PRO A 6 12.20 -8.26 -0.26
CA PRO A 6 12.28 -9.61 0.32
C PRO A 6 11.17 -10.54 -0.18
N VAL A 7 10.12 -9.96 -0.77
CA VAL A 7 8.98 -10.64 -1.38
C VAL A 7 9.28 -11.10 -2.82
N LEU A 8 10.33 -10.56 -3.49
CA LEU A 8 10.61 -10.76 -4.90
C LEU A 8 11.94 -11.50 -5.09
N ARG A 9 11.93 -12.82 -4.98
CA ARG A 9 13.09 -13.66 -5.30
C ARG A 9 12.97 -14.20 -6.72
N ASP A 10 14.07 -14.24 -7.47
CA ASP A 10 14.14 -14.83 -8.82
C ASP A 10 13.65 -16.29 -8.85
N SER A 11 13.81 -17.02 -7.74
CA SER A 11 13.28 -18.38 -7.56
C SER A 11 11.74 -18.47 -7.53
N THR A 12 11.03 -17.35 -7.35
CA THR A 12 9.56 -17.32 -7.36
C THR A 12 9.00 -17.54 -8.77
N PHE A 13 9.80 -17.28 -9.81
CA PHE A 13 9.40 -17.36 -11.22
C PHE A 13 9.92 -18.63 -11.95
N SER A 14 10.89 -19.36 -11.37
CA SER A 14 11.58 -20.45 -12.05
C SER A 14 10.81 -21.78 -12.13
N ASN A 15 9.61 -21.90 -11.57
CA ASN A 15 8.83 -23.15 -11.53
C ASN A 15 7.61 -23.16 -12.47
N ALA A 16 7.69 -22.52 -13.65
CA ALA A 16 6.65 -22.64 -14.67
C ALA A 16 6.68 -24.06 -15.28
N GLN A 17 5.67 -24.88 -14.96
CA GLN A 17 5.45 -26.17 -15.64
C GLN A 17 4.94 -25.91 -17.07
N PRO A 18 5.41 -26.65 -18.09
CA PRO A 18 4.86 -26.56 -19.44
C PRO A 18 3.35 -26.84 -19.44
N GLY A 19 2.54 -25.89 -19.92
CA GLY A 19 1.06 -26.00 -19.93
C GLY A 19 0.35 -25.38 -18.73
N ALA A 20 1.05 -24.83 -17.74
CA ALA A 20 0.43 -24.08 -16.64
C ALA A 20 -0.06 -22.71 -17.13
N ALA A 21 -1.23 -22.26 -16.66
CA ALA A 21 -1.74 -20.93 -16.96
C ALA A 21 -0.80 -19.86 -16.37
N VAL A 22 -0.32 -18.95 -17.23
CA VAL A 22 0.62 -17.88 -16.87
C VAL A 22 -0.11 -16.59 -16.50
N MET A 23 0.60 -15.73 -15.80
CA MET A 23 0.17 -14.38 -15.41
C MET A 23 -0.07 -13.50 -16.64
N THR A 24 -1.16 -12.74 -16.64
CA THR A 24 -1.55 -11.82 -17.71
C THR A 24 -1.85 -10.44 -17.16
N LEU A 25 -1.70 -9.40 -17.98
CA LEU A 25 -2.04 -8.04 -17.56
C LEU A 25 -3.52 -7.91 -17.20
N ASP A 26 -4.41 -8.44 -18.06
CA ASP A 26 -5.86 -8.41 -17.81
C ASP A 26 -6.22 -9.15 -16.52
N GLY A 27 -5.52 -10.27 -16.25
CA GLY A 27 -5.68 -11.01 -15.00
C GLY A 27 -5.31 -10.17 -13.78
N VAL A 28 -4.18 -9.45 -13.82
CA VAL A 28 -3.75 -8.55 -12.74
C VAL A 28 -4.76 -7.43 -12.55
N VAL A 29 -5.17 -6.75 -13.62
CA VAL A 29 -6.15 -5.65 -13.56
C VAL A 29 -7.47 -6.12 -12.93
N ASN A 30 -7.98 -7.27 -13.37
CA ASN A 30 -9.22 -7.84 -12.84
C ASN A 30 -9.09 -8.20 -11.35
N LYS A 31 -7.97 -8.84 -10.94
CA LYS A 31 -7.75 -9.19 -9.53
C LYS A 31 -7.57 -7.96 -8.65
N THR A 32 -6.83 -6.96 -9.13
CA THR A 32 -6.69 -5.67 -8.43
C THR A 32 -8.05 -4.99 -8.29
N GLY A 33 -8.86 -4.97 -9.34
CA GLY A 33 -10.23 -4.44 -9.30
C GLY A 33 -11.11 -5.13 -8.25
N VAL A 34 -11.06 -6.46 -8.19
CA VAL A 34 -11.79 -7.24 -7.16
C VAL A 34 -11.30 -6.89 -5.76
N LEU A 35 -9.99 -6.80 -5.53
CA LEU A 35 -9.42 -6.43 -4.22
C LEU A 35 -9.82 -5.02 -3.81
N LEU A 36 -9.79 -4.06 -4.72
CA LEU A 36 -10.24 -2.69 -4.46
C LEU A 36 -11.73 -2.63 -4.13
N LEU A 37 -12.58 -3.37 -4.84
CA LEU A 37 -14.01 -3.43 -4.55
C LEU A 37 -14.30 -4.03 -3.17
N LEU A 38 -13.59 -5.10 -2.79
CA LEU A 38 -13.71 -5.69 -1.45
C LEU A 38 -13.25 -4.72 -0.36
N CYS A 39 -12.14 -4.03 -0.59
CA CYS A 39 -11.63 -3.01 0.32
C CYS A 39 -12.63 -1.84 0.46
N MET A 40 -13.20 -1.35 -0.65
CA MET A 40 -14.20 -0.29 -0.60
C MET A 40 -15.50 -0.73 0.08
N ALA A 41 -15.96 -1.94 -0.15
CA ALA A 41 -17.17 -2.47 0.50
C ALA A 41 -17.00 -2.53 2.03
N SER A 42 -15.88 -3.07 2.51
CA SER A 42 -15.59 -3.13 3.94
C SER A 42 -15.26 -1.75 4.52
N PHE A 43 -14.65 -0.85 3.75
CA PHE A 43 -14.47 0.55 4.11
C PHE A 43 -15.82 1.23 4.38
N CYS A 44 -16.77 1.13 3.44
CA CYS A 44 -18.10 1.70 3.60
C CYS A 44 -18.82 1.09 4.80
N TYR A 45 -18.70 -0.22 5.00
CA TYR A 45 -19.30 -0.87 6.16
C TYR A 45 -18.78 -0.28 7.48
N ALA A 46 -17.46 -0.18 7.65
CA ALA A 46 -16.85 0.38 8.86
C ALA A 46 -17.16 1.87 9.03
N TRP A 47 -17.26 2.64 7.93
CA TRP A 47 -17.60 4.06 7.93
C TRP A 47 -18.99 4.33 8.52
N TYR A 48 -19.98 3.52 8.17
CA TYR A 48 -21.36 3.69 8.63
C TYR A 48 -21.66 3.02 9.98
N GLN A 49 -20.66 2.45 10.68
CA GLN A 49 -20.83 1.75 11.96
C GLN A 49 -20.03 2.43 13.08
N PRO A 50 -20.41 3.66 13.53
CA PRO A 50 -19.62 4.43 14.47
C PRO A 50 -19.46 3.76 15.85
N THR A 51 -20.44 2.94 16.28
CA THR A 51 -20.42 2.26 17.57
C THR A 51 -19.41 1.12 17.67
N VAL A 52 -19.08 0.50 16.53
CA VAL A 52 -18.12 -0.63 16.45
C VAL A 52 -16.87 -0.30 15.63
N SER A 53 -16.69 0.97 15.25
CA SER A 53 -15.57 1.40 14.41
C SER A 53 -14.20 1.09 15.03
N MET A 54 -14.03 1.31 16.33
CA MET A 54 -12.73 1.03 16.99
C MET A 54 -12.37 -0.45 17.04
N PRO A 55 -13.25 -1.39 17.47
CA PRO A 55 -12.97 -2.82 17.37
C PRO A 55 -12.72 -3.29 15.94
N LEU A 56 -13.49 -2.80 14.95
CA LEU A 56 -13.30 -3.15 13.55
C LEU A 56 -11.96 -2.63 13.02
N MET A 57 -11.60 -1.41 13.36
CA MET A 57 -10.31 -0.81 13.00
C MET A 57 -9.14 -1.60 13.60
N MET A 58 -9.23 -2.00 14.87
CA MET A 58 -8.19 -2.83 15.51
C MET A 58 -8.10 -4.22 14.89
N ALA A 59 -9.24 -4.85 14.60
CA ALA A 59 -9.27 -6.14 13.90
C ALA A 59 -8.66 -6.02 12.49
N GLY A 60 -8.98 -4.94 11.77
CA GLY A 60 -8.40 -4.62 10.47
C GLY A 60 -6.88 -4.43 10.55
N ALA A 61 -6.40 -3.61 11.49
CA ALA A 61 -4.98 -3.33 11.65
C ALA A 61 -4.17 -4.58 11.99
N ILE A 62 -4.58 -5.32 13.01
CA ILE A 62 -3.84 -6.52 13.46
C ILE A 62 -4.00 -7.65 12.45
N GLY A 63 -5.24 -7.93 12.04
CA GLY A 63 -5.53 -8.99 11.08
C GLY A 63 -4.92 -8.72 9.71
N GLY A 64 -5.05 -7.48 9.20
CA GLY A 64 -4.44 -7.04 7.95
C GLY A 64 -2.92 -7.20 7.97
N PHE A 65 -2.26 -6.76 9.04
CA PHE A 65 -0.81 -6.93 9.20
C PHE A 65 -0.38 -8.41 9.20
N VAL A 66 -1.08 -9.27 9.95
CA VAL A 66 -0.77 -10.71 9.99
C VAL A 66 -0.98 -11.36 8.62
N VAL A 67 -2.11 -11.07 7.95
CA VAL A 67 -2.40 -11.61 6.63
C VAL A 67 -1.40 -11.08 5.59
N ALA A 68 -1.00 -9.82 5.68
CA ALA A 68 0.04 -9.26 4.81
C ALA A 68 1.37 -10.01 4.96
N LEU A 69 1.82 -10.24 6.20
CA LEU A 69 3.04 -11.02 6.45
C LEU A 69 2.94 -12.43 5.88
N ILE A 70 1.82 -13.12 6.12
CA ILE A 70 1.60 -14.48 5.58
C ILE A 70 1.67 -14.46 4.05
N THR A 71 1.01 -13.49 3.41
CA THR A 71 1.01 -13.36 1.94
C THR A 71 2.41 -13.08 1.39
N CYS A 72 3.18 -12.22 2.07
CA CYS A 72 4.56 -11.91 1.69
C CYS A 72 5.47 -13.14 1.72
N PHE A 73 5.33 -13.99 2.74
CA PHE A 73 6.18 -15.19 2.87
C PHE A 73 5.69 -16.38 2.02
N VAL A 74 4.38 -16.44 1.73
CA VAL A 74 3.76 -17.54 0.99
C VAL A 74 2.91 -17.01 -0.18
N PRO A 75 3.51 -16.52 -1.28
CA PRO A 75 2.78 -15.94 -2.42
C PRO A 75 1.74 -16.87 -3.07
N ARG A 76 1.92 -18.18 -2.95
CA ARG A 76 1.00 -19.18 -3.53
C ARG A 76 -0.43 -19.09 -2.99
N ILE A 77 -0.60 -18.64 -1.74
CA ILE A 77 -1.92 -18.53 -1.12
C ILE A 77 -2.56 -17.15 -1.33
N SER A 78 -1.92 -16.27 -2.09
CA SER A 78 -2.45 -14.93 -2.39
C SER A 78 -3.88 -14.91 -2.97
N PRO A 79 -4.37 -15.94 -3.70
CA PRO A 79 -5.79 -15.98 -4.09
C PRO A 79 -6.79 -15.96 -2.93
N TYR A 80 -6.38 -16.40 -1.76
CA TYR A 80 -7.21 -16.40 -0.54
C TYR A 80 -6.84 -15.25 0.41
N THR A 81 -5.55 -15.05 0.61
CA THR A 81 -5.06 -14.03 1.56
C THR A 81 -5.18 -12.61 1.00
N GLY A 82 -5.11 -12.40 -0.32
CA GLY A 82 -5.35 -11.10 -0.94
C GLY A 82 -6.75 -10.55 -0.65
N PRO A 83 -7.84 -11.28 -0.93
CA PRO A 83 -9.18 -10.86 -0.55
C PRO A 83 -9.37 -10.66 0.96
N ALA A 84 -8.80 -11.54 1.79
CA ALA A 84 -8.85 -11.38 3.25
C ALA A 84 -8.16 -10.09 3.70
N TYR A 85 -6.98 -9.80 3.16
CA TYR A 85 -6.26 -8.55 3.39
C TYR A 85 -7.10 -7.33 2.97
N ALA A 86 -7.67 -7.36 1.76
CA ALA A 86 -8.49 -6.26 1.24
C ALA A 86 -9.67 -5.92 2.16
N ILE A 87 -10.36 -6.94 2.69
CA ILE A 87 -11.47 -6.75 3.63
C ILE A 87 -10.95 -6.15 4.95
N LEU A 88 -9.90 -6.70 5.51
CA LEU A 88 -9.34 -6.23 6.78
C LEU A 88 -8.82 -4.79 6.69
N GLU A 89 -8.09 -4.46 5.62
CA GLU A 89 -7.63 -3.09 5.38
C GLU A 89 -8.78 -2.11 5.15
N GLY A 90 -9.82 -2.51 4.45
CA GLY A 90 -11.00 -1.67 4.29
C GLY A 90 -11.67 -1.35 5.63
N LEU A 91 -11.73 -2.31 6.57
CA LEU A 91 -12.23 -2.04 7.94
C LEU A 91 -11.34 -1.04 8.68
N LEU A 92 -10.02 -1.18 8.59
CA LEU A 92 -9.07 -0.24 9.16
C LEU A 92 -9.25 1.16 8.56
N LEU A 93 -9.22 1.25 7.23
CA LEU A 93 -9.30 2.53 6.52
C LEU A 93 -10.64 3.22 6.74
N GLY A 94 -11.76 2.48 6.73
CA GLY A 94 -13.10 3.03 6.95
C GLY A 94 -13.25 3.62 8.35
N GLY A 95 -12.83 2.89 9.39
CA GLY A 95 -12.87 3.39 10.77
C GLY A 95 -11.96 4.60 10.99
N LEU A 96 -10.71 4.53 10.52
CA LEU A 96 -9.75 5.63 10.63
C LEU A 96 -10.24 6.89 9.88
N SER A 97 -10.76 6.70 8.67
CA SER A 97 -11.25 7.80 7.86
C SER A 97 -12.48 8.47 8.46
N ALA A 98 -13.42 7.68 9.05
CA ALA A 98 -14.56 8.23 9.75
C ALA A 98 -14.14 9.08 10.96
N MET A 99 -13.12 8.66 11.72
CA MET A 99 -12.56 9.46 12.82
C MET A 99 -11.93 10.76 12.30
N MET A 100 -11.17 10.70 11.22
CA MET A 100 -10.53 11.88 10.62
C MET A 100 -11.54 12.85 10.02
N GLU A 101 -12.60 12.32 9.39
CA GLU A 101 -13.68 13.12 8.79
C GLU A 101 -14.45 13.92 9.84
N ALA A 102 -14.65 13.35 11.04
CA ALA A 102 -15.28 14.05 12.15
C ALA A 102 -14.47 15.28 12.64
N ALA A 103 -13.13 15.20 12.52
CA ALA A 103 -12.25 16.32 12.87
C ALA A 103 -12.02 17.29 11.71
N TYR A 104 -11.96 16.76 10.48
CA TYR A 104 -11.63 17.50 9.25
C TYR A 104 -12.58 17.11 8.12
N PRO A 105 -13.70 17.83 7.91
CA PRO A 105 -14.68 17.48 6.88
C PRO A 105 -14.06 17.36 5.49
N TYR A 106 -14.50 16.34 4.73
CA TYR A 106 -14.05 16.02 3.36
C TYR A 106 -12.59 15.54 3.23
N ILE A 107 -11.89 15.23 4.33
CA ILE A 107 -10.48 14.81 4.28
C ILE A 107 -10.34 13.44 3.61
N ALA A 108 -11.24 12.50 3.90
CA ALA A 108 -11.21 11.15 3.34
C ALA A 108 -11.41 11.15 1.82
N VAL A 109 -12.36 11.93 1.32
CA VAL A 109 -12.62 12.08 -0.11
C VAL A 109 -11.41 12.72 -0.82
N GLN A 110 -10.80 13.74 -0.20
CA GLN A 110 -9.61 14.37 -0.76
C GLN A 110 -8.42 13.41 -0.80
N ALA A 111 -8.17 12.65 0.27
CA ALA A 111 -7.11 11.66 0.30
C ALA A 111 -7.34 10.57 -0.75
N ALA A 112 -8.57 10.08 -0.92
CA ALA A 112 -8.92 9.10 -1.94
C ALA A 112 -8.70 9.65 -3.36
N ALA A 113 -9.18 10.85 -3.65
CA ALA A 113 -8.99 11.51 -4.95
C ALA A 113 -7.50 11.69 -5.28
N LEU A 114 -6.69 12.12 -4.30
CA LEU A 114 -5.24 12.26 -4.47
C LEU A 114 -4.55 10.90 -4.65
N THR A 115 -4.99 9.85 -3.95
CA THR A 115 -4.45 8.50 -4.10
C THR A 115 -4.67 7.96 -5.51
N PHE A 116 -5.91 8.01 -6.01
CA PHE A 116 -6.22 7.54 -7.36
C PHE A 116 -5.63 8.46 -8.44
N GLY A 117 -5.59 9.77 -8.19
CA GLY A 117 -4.90 10.71 -9.07
C GLY A 117 -3.41 10.41 -9.18
N THR A 118 -2.74 10.14 -8.07
CA THR A 118 -1.33 9.75 -8.05
C THR A 118 -1.11 8.43 -8.78
N LEU A 119 -1.96 7.42 -8.54
CA LEU A 119 -1.91 6.14 -9.26
C LEU A 119 -2.00 6.36 -10.79
N ALA A 120 -2.96 7.15 -11.25
CA ALA A 120 -3.16 7.43 -12.67
C ALA A 120 -1.95 8.16 -13.29
N ILE A 121 -1.41 9.16 -12.59
CA ILE A 121 -0.21 9.89 -13.03
C ILE A 121 1.00 8.95 -13.09
N MET A 122 1.27 8.18 -12.03
CA MET A 122 2.43 7.28 -11.98
C MET A 122 2.33 6.17 -13.02
N LEU A 123 1.13 5.62 -13.25
CA LEU A 123 0.89 4.65 -14.33
C LEU A 123 1.14 5.26 -15.71
N THR A 124 0.71 6.51 -15.94
CA THR A 124 0.96 7.23 -17.20
C THR A 124 2.44 7.47 -17.41
N LEU A 125 3.17 7.96 -16.39
CA LEU A 125 4.61 8.19 -16.44
C LEU A 125 5.40 6.90 -16.70
N TYR A 126 4.95 5.79 -16.10
CA TYR A 126 5.53 4.47 -16.34
C TYR A 126 5.28 4.00 -17.77
N LYS A 127 4.00 4.03 -18.22
CA LYS A 127 3.60 3.55 -19.55
C LYS A 127 4.24 4.36 -20.68
N THR A 128 4.38 5.67 -20.51
CA THR A 128 5.03 6.56 -21.49
C THR A 128 6.56 6.53 -21.43
N ARG A 129 7.13 5.75 -20.50
CA ARG A 129 8.59 5.61 -20.27
C ARG A 129 9.28 6.95 -19.95
N VAL A 130 8.53 7.94 -19.46
CA VAL A 130 9.10 9.19 -18.95
C VAL A 130 9.99 8.91 -17.74
N ILE A 131 9.53 8.03 -16.85
CA ILE A 131 10.34 7.51 -15.75
C ILE A 131 10.68 6.04 -16.07
N ARG A 132 11.98 5.75 -16.19
CA ARG A 132 12.47 4.39 -16.39
C ARG A 132 12.93 3.83 -15.05
N VAL A 133 12.43 2.64 -14.68
CA VAL A 133 12.85 1.95 -13.46
C VAL A 133 14.22 1.33 -13.70
N THR A 134 15.27 2.10 -13.38
CA THR A 134 16.67 1.62 -13.42
C THR A 134 17.01 0.90 -12.12
N GLU A 135 18.03 0.04 -12.12
CA GLU A 135 18.47 -0.67 -10.90
C GLU A 135 18.90 0.30 -9.77
N GLY A 136 19.49 1.44 -10.14
CA GLY A 136 19.84 2.48 -9.16
C GLY A 136 18.61 3.13 -8.52
N LEU A 137 17.59 3.46 -9.34
CA LEU A 137 16.32 4.01 -8.85
C LEU A 137 15.60 3.00 -7.96
N LYS A 138 15.53 1.73 -8.39
CA LYS A 138 14.94 0.64 -7.62
C LYS A 138 15.59 0.48 -6.25
N THR A 139 16.92 0.40 -6.21
CA THR A 139 17.69 0.29 -4.96
C THR A 139 17.47 1.50 -4.06
N GLY A 140 17.44 2.71 -4.62
CA GLY A 140 17.20 3.94 -3.87
C GLY A 140 15.81 3.97 -3.22
N ILE A 141 14.75 3.61 -3.97
CA ILE A 141 13.37 3.56 -3.46
C ILE A 141 13.26 2.51 -2.35
N ILE A 142 13.81 1.30 -2.56
CA ILE A 142 13.76 0.21 -1.57
C ILE A 142 14.48 0.62 -0.29
N ALA A 143 15.69 1.19 -0.39
CA ALA A 143 16.45 1.63 0.76
C ALA A 143 15.74 2.74 1.55
N ALA A 144 15.16 3.73 0.85
CA ALA A 144 14.37 4.80 1.47
C ALA A 144 13.10 4.24 2.14
N THR A 145 12.39 3.32 1.48
CA THR A 145 11.20 2.66 2.04
C THR A 145 11.54 1.87 3.31
N ALA A 146 12.63 1.10 3.29
CA ALA A 146 13.11 0.36 4.46
C ALA A 146 13.50 1.31 5.62
N ALA A 147 14.13 2.44 5.33
CA ALA A 147 14.48 3.45 6.32
C ALA A 147 13.22 4.07 6.97
N ILE A 148 12.19 4.41 6.18
CA ILE A 148 10.91 4.92 6.70
C ILE A 148 10.16 3.85 7.51
N ALA A 149 10.13 2.60 7.04
CA ALA A 149 9.51 1.50 7.78
C ALA A 149 10.20 1.29 9.14
N LEU A 150 11.54 1.30 9.17
CA LEU A 150 12.31 1.20 10.41
C LEU A 150 12.02 2.37 11.34
N LEU A 151 11.95 3.60 10.81
CA LEU A 151 11.66 4.79 11.59
C LEU A 151 10.26 4.74 12.21
N TYR A 152 9.25 4.28 11.47
CA TYR A 152 7.90 4.09 12.01
C TYR A 152 7.85 2.96 13.04
N PHE A 153 8.58 1.87 12.82
CA PHE A 153 8.68 0.77 13.78
C PHE A 153 9.34 1.22 15.09
N VAL A 154 10.45 1.95 15.01
CA VAL A 154 11.10 2.53 16.20
C VAL A 154 10.18 3.54 16.90
N GLY A 155 9.47 4.38 16.12
CA GLY A 155 8.49 5.32 16.65
C GLY A 155 7.34 4.63 17.38
N PHE A 156 6.85 3.51 16.83
CA PHE A 156 5.82 2.69 17.47
C PHE A 156 6.31 2.13 18.82
N ILE A 157 7.52 1.54 18.85
CA ILE A 157 8.12 1.02 20.08
C ILE A 157 8.29 2.14 21.13
N LEU A 158 8.86 3.29 20.73
CA LEU A 158 9.06 4.42 21.65
C LEU A 158 7.73 4.93 22.22
N ASN A 159 6.68 4.94 21.41
CA ASN A 159 5.35 5.35 21.85
C ASN A 159 4.76 4.40 22.91
N MET A 160 5.06 3.09 22.84
CA MET A 160 4.70 2.14 23.90
C MET A 160 5.35 2.47 25.25
N PHE A 161 6.51 3.13 25.24
CA PHE A 161 7.21 3.60 26.45
C PHE A 161 6.88 5.06 26.80
N GLY A 162 5.83 5.63 26.18
CA GLY A 162 5.42 7.02 26.43
C GLY A 162 6.37 8.08 25.85
N LYS A 163 7.34 7.69 24.99
CA LYS A 163 8.30 8.58 24.34
C LYS A 163 7.95 8.68 22.86
N GLY A 164 7.31 9.77 22.44
CA GLY A 164 7.10 10.05 21.01
C GLY A 164 8.40 10.53 20.34
N ILE A 165 8.55 10.28 19.02
CA ILE A 165 9.62 10.92 18.26
C ILE A 165 9.21 12.37 18.00
N PRO A 166 9.94 13.38 18.56
CA PRO A 166 9.63 14.77 18.32
C PRO A 166 9.75 15.09 16.81
N TYR A 167 8.98 16.07 16.36
CA TYR A 167 8.96 16.63 14.99
C TYR A 167 8.27 15.80 13.90
N ILE A 168 8.26 14.47 13.91
CA ILE A 168 7.63 13.66 12.85
C ILE A 168 6.10 13.81 12.83
N HIS A 169 5.50 13.92 14.03
CA HIS A 169 4.06 14.09 14.20
C HIS A 169 3.64 15.56 14.37
N SER A 170 4.59 16.51 14.31
CA SER A 170 4.29 17.92 14.46
C SER A 170 3.55 18.47 13.22
N THR A 171 2.69 19.47 13.45
CA THR A 171 2.04 20.27 12.40
C THR A 171 2.95 21.35 11.82
N GLY A 172 4.20 21.43 12.30
CA GLY A 172 5.21 22.37 11.80
C GLY A 172 5.74 22.02 10.41
N TRP A 173 6.52 22.94 9.83
CA TRP A 173 7.10 22.81 8.50
C TRP A 173 7.92 21.51 8.31
N ILE A 174 8.65 21.07 9.34
CA ILE A 174 9.45 19.84 9.31
C ILE A 174 8.53 18.63 9.18
N GLY A 175 7.44 18.56 9.95
CA GLY A 175 6.50 17.45 9.91
C GLY A 175 5.72 17.38 8.59
N ILE A 176 5.38 18.53 7.98
CA ILE A 176 4.74 18.59 6.65
C ILE A 176 5.73 18.18 5.57
N GLY A 177 6.96 18.69 5.59
CA GLY A 177 8.01 18.33 4.64
C GLY A 177 8.33 16.82 4.67
N PHE A 178 8.41 16.25 5.88
CA PHE A 178 8.56 14.81 6.06
C PHE A 178 7.39 14.02 5.45
N SER A 179 6.14 14.41 5.74
CA SER A 179 4.96 13.74 5.16
C SER A 179 4.92 13.85 3.64
N LEU A 180 5.28 15.00 3.07
CA LEU A 180 5.35 15.17 1.61
C LEU A 180 6.43 14.26 0.99
N PHE A 181 7.58 14.14 1.64
CA PHE A 181 8.64 13.22 1.21
C PHE A 181 8.15 11.77 1.22
N VAL A 182 7.44 11.33 2.28
CA VAL A 182 6.94 9.95 2.39
C VAL A 182 5.82 9.69 1.38
N VAL A 183 4.94 10.65 1.11
CA VAL A 183 3.94 10.58 0.03
C VAL A 183 4.62 10.39 -1.33
N GLY A 184 5.67 11.17 -1.62
CA GLY A 184 6.46 11.02 -2.83
C GLY A 184 7.11 9.63 -2.93
N LEU A 185 7.67 9.14 -1.82
CA LEU A 185 8.27 7.80 -1.77
C LEU A 185 7.22 6.70 -2.00
N ALA A 186 6.03 6.79 -1.40
CA ALA A 186 4.93 5.85 -1.64
C ALA A 186 4.49 5.88 -3.11
N ALA A 187 4.40 7.07 -3.72
CA ALA A 187 4.12 7.20 -5.15
C ALA A 187 5.19 6.51 -6.03
N PHE A 188 6.48 6.65 -5.68
CA PHE A 188 7.55 5.96 -6.40
C PHE A 188 7.51 4.44 -6.22
N ASN A 189 6.98 3.91 -5.11
CA ASN A 189 6.79 2.47 -4.95
C ASN A 189 5.77 1.91 -5.96
N LEU A 190 4.77 2.68 -6.41
CA LEU A 190 3.88 2.25 -7.50
C LEU A 190 4.65 1.92 -8.79
N LEU A 191 5.74 2.65 -9.09
CA LEU A 191 6.57 2.32 -10.26
C LEU A 191 7.25 0.96 -10.10
N LEU A 192 7.66 0.61 -8.88
CA LEU A 192 8.23 -0.72 -8.60
C LEU A 192 7.18 -1.81 -8.74
N ASP A 193 5.93 -1.55 -8.32
CA ASP A 193 4.83 -2.50 -8.51
C ASP A 193 4.55 -2.72 -10.01
N PHE A 194 4.53 -1.65 -10.83
CA PHE A 194 4.33 -1.78 -12.28
C PHE A 194 5.48 -2.52 -12.95
N ASP A 195 6.73 -2.23 -12.59
CA ASP A 195 7.91 -2.93 -13.09
C ASP A 195 7.88 -4.42 -12.70
N PHE A 196 7.46 -4.73 -11.49
CA PHE A 196 7.27 -6.10 -11.03
C PHE A 196 6.22 -6.85 -11.86
N ILE A 197 5.07 -6.22 -12.13
CA ILE A 197 3.99 -6.79 -12.93
C ILE A 197 4.48 -7.07 -14.36
N GLU A 198 5.11 -6.06 -15.01
CA GLU A 198 5.62 -6.19 -16.38
C GLU A 198 6.66 -7.32 -16.48
N ASN A 199 7.64 -7.34 -15.56
CA ASN A 199 8.66 -8.39 -15.53
C ASN A 199 8.07 -9.78 -15.21
N GLY A 200 7.06 -9.86 -14.34
CA GLY A 200 6.35 -11.10 -14.03
C GLY A 200 5.67 -11.69 -15.27
N ILE A 201 4.99 -10.85 -16.06
CA ILE A 201 4.32 -11.25 -17.28
C ILE A 201 5.36 -11.70 -18.33
N LEU A 202 6.42 -10.92 -18.55
CA LEU A 202 7.47 -11.21 -19.52
C LEU A 202 8.20 -12.53 -19.20
N ASN A 203 8.35 -12.86 -17.92
CA ASN A 203 9.00 -14.10 -17.47
C ASN A 203 8.04 -15.29 -17.32
N GLY A 204 6.77 -15.15 -17.71
CA GLY A 204 5.79 -16.24 -17.64
C GLY A 204 5.46 -16.69 -16.20
N ALA A 205 5.35 -15.76 -15.27
CA ALA A 205 5.03 -16.06 -13.87
C ALA A 205 3.73 -16.89 -13.75
N PRO A 206 3.59 -17.75 -12.74
CA PRO A 206 2.40 -18.57 -12.55
C PRO A 206 1.14 -17.73 -12.32
N LYS A 207 -0.04 -18.25 -12.68
CA LYS A 207 -1.34 -17.57 -12.65
C LYS A 207 -1.71 -16.99 -11.28
N HIS A 208 -1.34 -17.63 -10.16
CA HIS A 208 -1.61 -17.11 -8.82
C HIS A 208 -0.90 -15.78 -8.52
N MET A 209 0.17 -15.46 -9.26
CA MET A 209 0.89 -14.20 -9.14
C MET A 209 0.06 -12.98 -9.56
N GLU A 210 -1.05 -13.17 -10.29
CA GLU A 210 -2.01 -12.08 -10.55
C GLU A 210 -2.65 -11.55 -9.26
N TRP A 211 -3.00 -12.45 -8.33
CA TRP A 211 -3.50 -12.07 -7.01
C TRP A 211 -2.43 -11.42 -6.15
N TYR A 212 -1.21 -11.95 -6.22
CA TYR A 212 -0.08 -11.41 -5.49
C TYR A 212 0.29 -10.00 -5.97
N ALA A 213 0.30 -9.77 -7.27
CA ALA A 213 0.53 -8.46 -7.87
C ALA A 213 -0.57 -7.46 -7.49
N GLY A 214 -1.85 -7.88 -7.54
CA GLY A 214 -2.97 -7.08 -7.07
C GLY A 214 -2.89 -6.74 -5.59
N PHE A 215 -2.46 -7.70 -4.75
CA PHE A 215 -2.20 -7.49 -3.34
C PHE A 215 -1.07 -6.47 -3.12
N SER A 216 0.05 -6.57 -3.84
CA SER A 216 1.17 -5.60 -3.75
C SER A 216 0.72 -4.18 -4.08
N LEU A 217 -0.03 -4.01 -5.18
CA LEU A 217 -0.61 -2.72 -5.54
C LEU A 217 -1.54 -2.17 -4.45
N LEU A 218 -2.39 -3.02 -3.87
CA LEU A 218 -3.30 -2.61 -2.81
C LEU A 218 -2.52 -2.16 -1.56
N VAL A 219 -1.47 -2.87 -1.15
CA VAL A 219 -0.60 -2.47 -0.02
C VAL A 219 -0.01 -1.08 -0.25
N THR A 220 0.52 -0.83 -1.44
CA THR A 220 1.11 0.48 -1.78
C THR A 220 0.06 1.59 -1.81
N LEU A 221 -1.14 1.32 -2.35
CA LEU A 221 -2.25 2.29 -2.37
C LEU A 221 -2.78 2.59 -0.97
N VAL A 222 -2.88 1.60 -0.10
CA VAL A 222 -3.26 1.78 1.31
C VAL A 222 -2.23 2.65 2.02
N TRP A 223 -0.94 2.37 1.86
CA TRP A 223 0.12 3.20 2.44
C TRP A 223 0.05 4.64 1.92
N LEU A 224 -0.06 4.84 0.60
CA LEU A 224 -0.19 6.17 -0.01
C LEU A 224 -1.41 6.92 0.53
N TYR A 225 -2.55 6.25 0.66
CA TYR A 225 -3.77 6.83 1.22
C TYR A 225 -3.57 7.30 2.66
N LEU A 226 -2.97 6.47 3.52
CA LEU A 226 -2.68 6.80 4.91
C LEU A 226 -1.72 7.98 5.04
N GLU A 227 -0.69 8.06 4.20
CA GLU A 227 0.24 9.19 4.19
C GLU A 227 -0.42 10.48 3.69
N LEU A 228 -1.31 10.38 2.70
CA LEU A 228 -2.09 11.53 2.23
C LEU A 228 -3.08 12.02 3.29
N LEU A 229 -3.78 11.11 3.99
CA LEU A 229 -4.61 11.48 5.15
C LEU A 229 -3.78 12.21 6.21
N ARG A 230 -2.61 11.69 6.54
CA ARG A 230 -1.69 12.29 7.52
C ARG A 230 -1.19 13.66 7.05
N LEU A 231 -0.82 13.79 5.79
CA LEU A 231 -0.38 15.06 5.22
C LEU A 231 -1.50 16.11 5.26
N LEU A 232 -2.69 15.74 4.80
CA LEU A 232 -3.86 16.63 4.80
C LEU A 232 -4.27 17.06 6.21
N SER A 233 -4.25 16.14 7.20
CA SER A 233 -4.55 16.46 8.58
C SER A 233 -3.55 17.46 9.19
N LYS A 234 -2.25 17.33 8.86
CA LYS A 234 -1.22 18.27 9.29
C LYS A 234 -1.38 19.67 8.67
N LEU A 235 -1.79 19.71 7.38
CA LEU A 235 -2.04 20.98 6.70
C LEU A 235 -3.22 21.72 7.30
N ARG A 236 -4.31 21.01 7.64
CA ARG A 236 -5.52 21.60 8.24
C ARG A 236 -5.41 21.87 9.74
N GLY A 237 -4.62 21.09 10.47
CA GLY A 237 -4.41 21.30 11.92
C GLY A 237 -3.47 22.46 12.25
N ARG A 238 -3.07 23.23 11.23
CA ARG A 238 -2.25 24.42 11.35
C ARG A 238 -3.07 25.73 11.37
N ASP A 239 -4.28 25.66 10.83
CA ASP A 239 -5.24 26.79 10.84
C ASP A 239 -6.03 26.77 12.14
#